data_deec609b07a5fd226b872546e9f045a0
#
_entry.id   deec609b07a5fd226b872546e9f045a0
#
_cell.length_a   1.000
_cell.length_b   1.000
_cell.length_c   1.000
_cell.angle_alpha   90.00
_cell.angle_beta   90.00
_cell.angle_gamma   90.00
#
_symmetry.space_group_name_H-M   'P 1'
#
loop_
_entity.id
_entity.type
_entity.pdbx_description
1 polymer ?
#
loop_
_entity_poly.entity_id
_entity_poly.type
_entity_poly.pdbx_seq_one_letter_code
_entity_poly.pdbx_strand_id
1 'polypeptide(L)'
;MQDIIIMDLDKCVACNRCLRVCPIHEANIAWVQSDGQIKVKIDNSKCIVCGNCLEACHHGSRHYSDDAQRFFDDLKAGIPISIFSAPAIKSQFDDYGRLFTWLRSLGVRHFYDVSLGADICTWAHIRYIQKNGTKPIISQPCPAIVNYILIHRNELLKHLSPVHSPMLCMAVYMRKYEKIGTKIAALSPCVAKTHEFEATRIVDYNVTFKHLHNYINDNRISLPMEAGKFDAYEAGLGSLYPMPGGLKESVEHYMGKSLRVDKSEGTSIVYNALDEYVKQPSSRLPVLFDVLNCDEGCNAGTGCIHSRNIFEINTKMEALRQAAIRENNLQYLEDLFKKFDETLRLEDFIRDYVPVPARPIHVTEEKVNQAFTMLGKFNEAEKSFDCGACGCNSCREMAQLVAKGISIPENCIRKMHEEAANSHEEAKIISKNNLDSFNTILADTSNIKSMTEGIVSNVGEITQAISSYDRMVTDIERIAEKVNIISLNASVEAAKAGRHGLAFDVVAKEIRILAQSSANSAMRTKEASGKAKNAIKTVTNVVLDINESVKSSYEKIATAAENTKKLLEK
;
A
#
# COMPACT_ATOMS: atom_id res chain seq x y z
N MET A 1 -18.23 -15.68 15.00
CA MET A 1 -17.28 -16.19 13.98
C MET A 1 -15.94 -15.59 14.29
N GLN A 2 -14.90 -16.39 14.31
CA GLN A 2 -13.52 -15.93 14.54
C GLN A 2 -13.06 -15.07 13.36
N ASP A 3 -12.25 -14.03 13.63
CA ASP A 3 -11.64 -13.23 12.58
C ASP A 3 -10.56 -14.05 11.87
N ILE A 4 -10.88 -14.57 10.69
CA ILE A 4 -9.97 -15.42 9.93
C ILE A 4 -8.95 -14.58 9.17
N ILE A 5 -9.39 -13.48 8.53
CA ILE A 5 -8.48 -12.56 7.84
C ILE A 5 -8.00 -11.51 8.83
N ILE A 6 -6.71 -11.48 9.07
CA ILE A 6 -6.05 -10.61 10.05
C ILE A 6 -5.23 -9.54 9.32
N MET A 7 -5.09 -8.37 9.94
CA MET A 7 -4.34 -7.25 9.39
C MET A 7 -3.24 -6.78 10.33
N ASP A 8 -2.07 -6.57 9.75
CA ASP A 8 -0.99 -5.78 10.31
C ASP A 8 -1.07 -4.36 9.71
N LEU A 9 -1.60 -3.42 10.50
CA LEU A 9 -1.83 -2.04 10.05
C LEU A 9 -0.53 -1.29 9.81
N ASP A 10 0.56 -1.62 10.51
CA ASP A 10 1.85 -0.94 10.36
C ASP A 10 2.44 -1.19 8.96
N LYS A 11 2.21 -2.36 8.40
CA LYS A 11 2.62 -2.72 7.04
C LYS A 11 1.67 -2.21 5.94
N CYS A 12 0.52 -1.65 6.31
CA CYS A 12 -0.44 -1.14 5.31
C CYS A 12 0.02 0.22 4.76
N VAL A 13 0.25 0.28 3.45
CA VAL A 13 0.65 1.51 2.72
C VAL A 13 -0.50 2.10 1.89
N ALA A 14 -1.73 1.68 2.14
CA ALA A 14 -2.94 2.15 1.43
C ALA A 14 -2.87 2.05 -0.12
N CYS A 15 -2.21 1.04 -0.65
CA CYS A 15 -2.10 0.84 -2.10
C CYS A 15 -3.43 0.43 -2.78
N ASN A 16 -4.47 0.20 -2.02
CA ASN A 16 -5.85 -0.11 -2.43
C ASN A 16 -6.03 -1.40 -3.27
N ARG A 17 -5.00 -2.24 -3.43
CA ARG A 17 -5.13 -3.51 -4.16
C ARG A 17 -6.21 -4.41 -3.56
N CYS A 18 -6.26 -4.50 -2.24
CA CYS A 18 -7.27 -5.29 -1.52
C CYS A 18 -8.71 -4.78 -1.71
N LEU A 19 -8.91 -3.47 -1.94
CA LEU A 19 -10.20 -2.90 -2.29
C LEU A 19 -10.65 -3.35 -3.68
N ARG A 20 -9.73 -3.33 -4.65
CA ARG A 20 -10.01 -3.63 -6.06
C ARG A 20 -10.36 -5.09 -6.33
N VAL A 21 -9.74 -6.02 -5.59
CA VAL A 21 -9.98 -7.47 -5.78
C VAL A 21 -11.10 -8.02 -4.91
N CYS A 22 -11.67 -7.20 -4.03
CA CYS A 22 -12.72 -7.65 -3.12
C CYS A 22 -14.08 -7.64 -3.84
N PRO A 23 -14.75 -8.79 -3.97
CA PRO A 23 -16.08 -8.83 -4.56
C PRO A 23 -17.14 -8.16 -3.67
N ILE A 24 -16.81 -7.89 -2.42
CA ILE A 24 -17.65 -7.18 -1.46
C ILE A 24 -16.98 -5.87 -1.07
N HIS A 25 -17.25 -4.81 -1.82
CA HIS A 25 -16.61 -3.51 -1.60
C HIS A 25 -16.80 -2.99 -0.17
N GLU A 26 -17.96 -3.26 0.45
CA GLU A 26 -18.26 -2.85 1.82
C GLU A 26 -17.50 -3.63 2.91
N ALA A 27 -16.82 -4.74 2.58
CA ALA A 27 -16.04 -5.50 3.54
C ALA A 27 -14.64 -4.91 3.81
N ASN A 28 -14.18 -3.96 2.99
CA ASN A 28 -12.92 -3.26 3.19
C ASN A 28 -13.19 -1.78 3.41
N ILE A 29 -12.76 -1.25 4.55
CA ILE A 29 -13.00 0.13 4.95
C ILE A 29 -11.69 0.89 4.90
N ALA A 30 -11.60 1.90 4.02
CA ALA A 30 -10.50 2.85 3.99
C ALA A 30 -10.83 4.03 4.93
N TRP A 31 -9.86 4.45 5.75
CA TRP A 31 -10.01 5.61 6.62
C TRP A 31 -8.70 6.35 6.82
N VAL A 32 -8.80 7.62 7.22
CA VAL A 32 -7.64 8.44 7.58
C VAL A 32 -7.42 8.31 9.09
N GLN A 33 -6.22 7.96 9.51
CA GLN A 33 -5.82 7.91 10.92
C GLN A 33 -5.62 9.33 11.48
N SER A 34 -5.48 9.45 12.80
CA SER A 34 -5.24 10.73 13.48
C SER A 34 -3.93 11.41 13.08
N ASP A 35 -2.95 10.66 12.59
CA ASP A 35 -1.68 11.13 12.06
C ASP A 35 -1.73 11.51 10.56
N GLY A 36 -2.91 11.45 9.94
CA GLY A 36 -3.12 11.73 8.52
C GLY A 36 -2.82 10.55 7.57
N GLN A 37 -2.33 9.41 8.08
CA GLN A 37 -2.07 8.24 7.23
C GLN A 37 -3.37 7.53 6.83
N ILE A 38 -3.45 7.14 5.56
CA ILE A 38 -4.56 6.33 5.06
C ILE A 38 -4.24 4.86 5.34
N LYS A 39 -5.23 4.13 5.86
CA LYS A 39 -5.18 2.69 6.11
C LYS A 39 -6.45 2.02 5.60
N VAL A 40 -6.40 0.69 5.43
CA VAL A 40 -7.57 -0.10 5.01
C VAL A 40 -7.76 -1.25 6.01
N LYS A 41 -8.93 -1.34 6.63
CA LYS A 41 -9.32 -2.44 7.55
C LYS A 41 -10.40 -3.32 6.95
N ILE A 42 -10.64 -4.48 7.57
CA ILE A 42 -11.71 -5.42 7.21
C ILE A 42 -12.88 -5.29 8.17
N ASP A 43 -14.07 -5.25 7.62
CA ASP A 43 -15.32 -5.49 8.35
C ASP A 43 -15.65 -6.99 8.24
N ASN A 44 -15.29 -7.75 9.28
CA ASN A 44 -15.49 -9.20 9.31
C ASN A 44 -16.97 -9.59 9.29
N SER A 45 -17.89 -8.70 9.68
CA SER A 45 -19.33 -8.95 9.59
C SER A 45 -19.86 -8.99 8.14
N LYS A 46 -19.10 -8.43 7.20
CA LYS A 46 -19.41 -8.39 5.76
C LYS A 46 -18.48 -9.25 4.93
N CYS A 47 -17.35 -9.68 5.50
CA CYS A 47 -16.34 -10.45 4.79
C CYS A 47 -16.84 -11.87 4.49
N ILE A 48 -16.73 -12.30 3.23
CA ILE A 48 -17.05 -13.67 2.79
C ILE A 48 -15.88 -14.64 2.92
N VAL A 49 -14.75 -14.19 3.43
CA VAL A 49 -13.51 -14.98 3.66
C VAL A 49 -12.97 -15.63 2.38
N CYS A 50 -13.17 -15.04 1.22
CA CYS A 50 -12.67 -15.60 -0.03
C CYS A 50 -11.13 -15.64 -0.14
N GLY A 51 -10.41 -14.77 0.60
CA GLY A 51 -8.95 -14.73 0.63
C GLY A 51 -8.28 -13.92 -0.48
N ASN A 52 -9.00 -13.38 -1.47
CA ASN A 52 -8.39 -12.63 -2.59
C ASN A 52 -7.53 -11.45 -2.14
N CYS A 53 -7.93 -10.79 -1.05
CA CYS A 53 -7.16 -9.67 -0.48
C CYS A 53 -5.82 -10.11 0.14
N LEU A 54 -5.66 -11.39 0.51
CA LEU A 54 -4.40 -11.97 0.99
C LEU A 54 -3.39 -12.06 -0.17
N GLU A 55 -3.83 -12.55 -1.32
CA GLU A 55 -3.00 -12.70 -2.52
C GLU A 55 -2.63 -11.34 -3.13
N ALA A 56 -3.56 -10.38 -3.11
CA ALA A 56 -3.33 -9.06 -3.63
C ALA A 56 -2.38 -8.20 -2.77
N CYS A 57 -2.12 -8.57 -1.50
CA CYS A 57 -1.32 -7.78 -0.58
C CYS A 57 0.16 -8.13 -0.67
N HIS A 58 0.93 -7.40 -1.50
CA HIS A 58 2.38 -7.58 -1.61
C HIS A 58 3.19 -6.97 -0.45
N HIS A 59 2.55 -6.24 0.46
CA HIS A 59 3.20 -5.59 1.60
C HIS A 59 3.16 -6.45 2.88
N GLY A 60 2.57 -7.66 2.81
CA GLY A 60 2.44 -8.54 3.98
C GLY A 60 1.56 -7.99 5.10
N SER A 61 0.73 -6.98 4.80
CA SER A 61 -0.21 -6.42 5.77
C SER A 61 -1.40 -7.35 6.05
N ARG A 62 -1.70 -8.30 5.15
CA ARG A 62 -2.82 -9.23 5.29
C ARG A 62 -2.32 -10.66 5.40
N HIS A 63 -2.79 -11.34 6.41
CA HIS A 63 -2.56 -12.75 6.65
C HIS A 63 -3.84 -13.41 7.18
N TYR A 64 -3.83 -14.70 7.34
CA TYR A 64 -4.97 -15.43 7.89
C TYR A 64 -4.52 -16.36 9.01
N SER A 65 -5.45 -16.72 9.87
CA SER A 65 -5.29 -17.76 10.88
C SER A 65 -5.99 -19.02 10.41
N ASP A 66 -5.34 -20.18 10.60
CA ASP A 66 -5.96 -21.50 10.52
C ASP A 66 -5.56 -22.33 11.73
N ASP A 67 -5.91 -23.58 11.74
CA ASP A 67 -5.68 -24.46 12.89
C ASP A 67 -4.35 -25.22 12.85
N ALA A 68 -3.43 -24.88 11.93
CA ALA A 68 -2.18 -25.65 11.76
C ALA A 68 -1.36 -25.72 13.05
N GLN A 69 -1.19 -24.60 13.74
CA GLN A 69 -0.43 -24.58 15.00
C GLN A 69 -1.12 -25.44 16.07
N ARG A 70 -2.43 -25.25 16.28
CA ARG A 70 -3.24 -26.03 17.25
C ARG A 70 -3.23 -27.52 16.92
N PHE A 71 -3.30 -27.89 15.64
CA PHE A 71 -3.21 -29.26 15.18
C PHE A 71 -1.88 -29.92 15.57
N PHE A 72 -0.74 -29.25 15.34
CA PHE A 72 0.56 -29.80 15.71
C PHE A 72 0.81 -29.83 17.21
N ASP A 73 0.30 -28.85 17.95
CA ASP A 73 0.41 -28.82 19.41
C ASP A 73 -0.39 -29.95 20.04
N ASP A 74 -1.59 -30.22 19.55
CA ASP A 74 -2.42 -31.33 19.99
C ASP A 74 -1.81 -32.70 19.63
N LEU A 75 -1.18 -32.85 18.46
CA LEU A 75 -0.41 -34.06 18.11
C LEU A 75 0.76 -34.30 19.05
N LYS A 76 1.53 -33.25 19.36
CA LYS A 76 2.64 -33.33 20.35
C LYS A 76 2.15 -33.70 21.75
N ALA A 77 0.95 -33.27 22.10
CA ALA A 77 0.28 -33.63 23.35
C ALA A 77 -0.30 -35.05 23.35
N GLY A 78 -0.15 -35.81 22.24
CA GLY A 78 -0.63 -37.19 22.13
C GLY A 78 -2.13 -37.32 21.89
N ILE A 79 -2.81 -36.24 21.52
CA ILE A 79 -4.25 -36.26 21.18
C ILE A 79 -4.43 -37.04 19.88
N PRO A 80 -5.29 -38.10 19.85
CA PRO A 80 -5.48 -38.89 18.65
C PRO A 80 -6.27 -38.08 17.59
N ILE A 81 -5.71 -37.94 16.42
CA ILE A 81 -6.28 -37.20 15.29
C ILE A 81 -6.34 -38.10 14.07
N SER A 82 -7.44 -38.06 13.31
CA SER A 82 -7.57 -38.63 11.97
C SER A 82 -7.68 -37.49 10.96
N ILE A 83 -7.16 -37.70 9.76
CA ILE A 83 -7.08 -36.70 8.71
C ILE A 83 -7.93 -37.12 7.52
N PHE A 84 -8.58 -36.16 6.89
CA PHE A 84 -8.95 -36.25 5.49
C PHE A 84 -8.30 -35.15 4.68
N SER A 85 -7.94 -35.41 3.43
CA SER A 85 -7.28 -34.46 2.56
C SER A 85 -8.08 -34.16 1.31
N ALA A 86 -8.22 -32.89 0.96
CA ALA A 86 -8.77 -32.49 -0.34
C ALA A 86 -7.92 -33.07 -1.48
N PRO A 87 -8.54 -33.51 -2.61
CA PRO A 87 -7.81 -34.10 -3.74
C PRO A 87 -6.75 -33.18 -4.35
N ALA A 88 -6.89 -31.86 -4.16
CA ALA A 88 -5.91 -30.85 -4.55
C ALA A 88 -4.52 -31.07 -3.93
N ILE A 89 -4.37 -31.87 -2.86
CA ILE A 89 -3.06 -32.24 -2.29
C ILE A 89 -2.15 -32.85 -3.35
N LYS A 90 -2.72 -33.60 -4.31
CA LYS A 90 -2.00 -34.28 -5.40
C LYS A 90 -1.32 -33.29 -6.35
N SER A 91 -1.84 -32.05 -6.46
CA SER A 91 -1.22 -30.97 -7.22
C SER A 91 -0.31 -30.08 -6.39
N GLN A 92 -0.46 -30.08 -5.06
CA GLN A 92 0.27 -29.20 -4.15
C GLN A 92 1.54 -29.82 -3.56
N PHE A 93 1.53 -31.14 -3.34
CA PHE A 93 2.68 -31.88 -2.80
C PHE A 93 3.04 -33.03 -3.73
N ASP A 94 4.27 -33.01 -4.27
CA ASP A 94 4.74 -34.08 -5.17
C ASP A 94 4.84 -35.43 -4.43
N ASP A 95 5.26 -35.37 -3.16
CA ASP A 95 5.48 -36.52 -2.29
C ASP A 95 4.46 -36.58 -1.13
N TYR A 96 3.18 -36.34 -1.40
CA TYR A 96 2.14 -36.36 -0.35
C TYR A 96 2.10 -37.69 0.44
N GLY A 97 2.46 -38.81 -0.18
CA GLY A 97 2.59 -40.09 0.53
C GLY A 97 3.67 -40.05 1.62
N ARG A 98 4.81 -39.44 1.36
CA ARG A 98 5.88 -39.26 2.36
C ARG A 98 5.44 -38.32 3.50
N LEU A 99 4.63 -37.30 3.17
CA LEU A 99 3.98 -36.45 4.15
C LEU A 99 3.07 -37.27 5.07
N PHE A 100 2.31 -38.23 4.55
CA PHE A 100 1.44 -39.10 5.36
C PHE A 100 2.25 -40.01 6.30
N THR A 101 3.35 -40.58 5.83
CA THR A 101 4.25 -41.38 6.68
C THR A 101 4.80 -40.53 7.82
N TRP A 102 5.24 -39.30 7.56
CA TRP A 102 5.66 -38.39 8.60
C TRP A 102 4.53 -38.04 9.59
N LEU A 103 3.34 -37.70 9.13
CA LEU A 103 2.20 -37.40 10.00
C LEU A 103 1.77 -38.61 10.85
N ARG A 104 1.88 -39.86 10.30
CA ARG A 104 1.67 -41.09 11.08
C ARG A 104 2.68 -41.20 12.21
N SER A 105 3.93 -40.86 11.97
CA SER A 105 4.99 -40.91 13.02
C SER A 105 4.71 -39.90 14.15
N LEU A 106 3.93 -38.85 13.90
CA LEU A 106 3.46 -37.90 14.91
C LEU A 106 2.18 -38.34 15.64
N GLY A 107 1.57 -39.48 15.27
CA GLY A 107 0.40 -40.05 15.94
C GLY A 107 -0.93 -39.90 15.19
N VAL A 108 -0.94 -39.45 13.94
CA VAL A 108 -2.14 -39.45 13.10
C VAL A 108 -2.60 -40.89 12.86
N ARG A 109 -3.89 -41.15 13.09
CA ARG A 109 -4.46 -42.51 13.09
C ARG A 109 -4.91 -42.98 11.72
N HIS A 110 -5.68 -42.16 11.00
CA HIS A 110 -6.28 -42.52 9.72
C HIS A 110 -6.13 -41.38 8.72
N PHE A 111 -6.08 -41.76 7.43
CA PHE A 111 -5.99 -40.85 6.29
C PHE A 111 -7.06 -41.19 5.26
N TYR A 112 -7.97 -40.24 4.99
CA TYR A 112 -9.05 -40.38 4.04
C TYR A 112 -8.90 -39.45 2.84
N ASP A 113 -9.22 -39.93 1.63
CA ASP A 113 -9.27 -39.08 0.42
C ASP A 113 -10.67 -38.47 0.31
N VAL A 114 -10.77 -37.16 0.24
CA VAL A 114 -12.04 -36.45 0.04
C VAL A 114 -12.64 -36.72 -1.34
N SER A 115 -11.92 -37.38 -2.25
CA SER A 115 -12.51 -37.86 -3.51
C SER A 115 -13.74 -38.72 -3.26
N LEU A 116 -13.71 -39.62 -2.25
CA LEU A 116 -14.90 -40.38 -1.82
C LEU A 116 -16.03 -39.46 -1.31
N GLY A 117 -15.68 -38.45 -0.50
CA GLY A 117 -16.66 -37.44 -0.03
C GLY A 117 -17.28 -36.65 -1.18
N ALA A 118 -16.53 -36.42 -2.27
CA ALA A 118 -17.03 -35.78 -3.48
C ALA A 118 -17.97 -36.70 -4.29
N ASP A 119 -17.69 -37.99 -4.37
CA ASP A 119 -18.62 -38.97 -4.97
C ASP A 119 -19.93 -39.07 -4.18
N ILE A 120 -19.84 -39.07 -2.83
CA ILE A 120 -21.02 -39.01 -1.96
C ILE A 120 -21.79 -37.69 -2.18
N CYS A 121 -21.09 -36.55 -2.33
CA CYS A 121 -21.69 -35.25 -2.64
C CYS A 121 -22.44 -35.29 -4.00
N THR A 122 -21.83 -35.87 -5.04
CA THR A 122 -22.47 -36.08 -6.35
C THR A 122 -23.73 -36.92 -6.22
N TRP A 123 -23.62 -38.10 -5.59
CA TRP A 123 -24.75 -38.99 -5.30
C TRP A 123 -25.86 -38.23 -4.56
N ALA A 124 -25.54 -37.50 -3.52
CA ALA A 124 -26.53 -36.77 -2.73
C ALA A 124 -27.23 -35.68 -3.56
N HIS A 125 -26.51 -34.94 -4.44
CA HIS A 125 -27.12 -34.00 -5.37
C HIS A 125 -28.09 -34.67 -6.33
N ILE A 126 -27.70 -35.79 -6.93
CA ILE A 126 -28.53 -36.55 -7.87
C ILE A 126 -29.78 -37.04 -7.15
N ARG A 127 -29.65 -37.67 -5.98
CA ARG A 127 -30.80 -38.19 -5.20
C ARG A 127 -31.70 -37.03 -4.72
N TYR A 128 -31.11 -35.88 -4.32
CA TYR A 128 -31.88 -34.71 -3.94
C TYR A 128 -32.71 -34.17 -5.13
N ILE A 129 -32.10 -34.04 -6.32
CA ILE A 129 -32.78 -33.59 -7.54
C ILE A 129 -33.89 -34.57 -7.91
N GLN A 130 -33.65 -35.88 -7.88
CA GLN A 130 -34.64 -36.92 -8.17
C GLN A 130 -35.83 -36.88 -7.19
N LYS A 131 -35.58 -36.67 -5.90
CA LYS A 131 -36.61 -36.59 -4.85
C LYS A 131 -37.43 -35.30 -4.91
N ASN A 132 -36.82 -34.15 -5.25
CA ASN A 132 -37.45 -32.82 -5.17
C ASN A 132 -37.81 -32.22 -6.53
N GLY A 133 -37.63 -32.97 -7.63
CA GLY A 133 -37.82 -32.50 -9.00
C GLY A 133 -36.69 -31.58 -9.49
N THR A 134 -36.76 -31.22 -10.77
CA THR A 134 -35.72 -30.41 -11.45
C THR A 134 -35.80 -28.93 -11.14
N LYS A 135 -36.00 -28.57 -9.86
CA LYS A 135 -35.95 -27.14 -9.44
C LYS A 135 -34.50 -26.63 -9.51
N PRO A 136 -34.29 -25.39 -10.00
CA PRO A 136 -32.96 -24.81 -10.07
C PRO A 136 -32.27 -24.71 -8.70
N ILE A 137 -31.07 -25.28 -8.61
CA ILE A 137 -30.23 -25.21 -7.40
C ILE A 137 -28.84 -24.66 -7.73
N ILE A 138 -28.25 -23.96 -6.77
CA ILE A 138 -26.86 -23.46 -6.79
C ILE A 138 -26.02 -24.40 -5.94
N SER A 139 -24.87 -24.84 -6.46
CA SER A 139 -23.96 -25.72 -5.73
C SER A 139 -23.31 -25.00 -4.54
N GLN A 140 -22.90 -25.76 -3.52
CA GLN A 140 -22.38 -25.25 -2.25
C GLN A 140 -20.95 -25.72 -1.87
N PRO A 141 -20.13 -26.31 -2.75
CA PRO A 141 -18.81 -26.81 -2.35
C PRO A 141 -17.85 -25.67 -1.94
N CYS A 142 -18.12 -24.45 -2.38
CA CYS A 142 -17.34 -23.26 -2.08
C CYS A 142 -17.93 -22.45 -0.90
N PRO A 143 -17.28 -22.44 0.29
CA PRO A 143 -17.80 -21.69 1.44
C PRO A 143 -17.86 -20.17 1.21
N ALA A 144 -17.00 -19.59 0.36
CA ALA A 144 -17.06 -18.17 0.03
C ALA A 144 -18.37 -17.80 -0.70
N ILE A 145 -18.84 -18.68 -1.61
CA ILE A 145 -20.14 -18.52 -2.27
C ILE A 145 -21.29 -18.69 -1.27
N VAL A 146 -21.19 -19.68 -0.38
CA VAL A 146 -22.19 -19.86 0.68
C VAL A 146 -22.26 -18.63 1.57
N ASN A 147 -21.12 -18.11 2.03
CA ASN A 147 -21.06 -16.88 2.83
C ASN A 147 -21.64 -15.68 2.06
N TYR A 148 -21.37 -15.56 0.76
CA TYR A 148 -21.97 -14.50 -0.07
C TYR A 148 -23.51 -14.57 -0.05
N ILE A 149 -24.07 -15.74 -0.24
CA ILE A 149 -25.53 -15.96 -0.21
C ILE A 149 -26.09 -15.63 1.18
N LEU A 150 -25.47 -16.16 2.24
CA LEU A 150 -25.95 -16.00 3.61
C LEU A 150 -25.83 -14.56 4.14
N ILE A 151 -24.85 -13.80 3.67
CA ILE A 151 -24.56 -12.45 4.19
C ILE A 151 -25.17 -11.38 3.29
N HIS A 152 -25.07 -11.53 1.96
CA HIS A 152 -25.35 -10.45 1.00
C HIS A 152 -26.49 -10.72 0.05
N ARG A 153 -26.87 -12.00 -0.19
CA ARG A 153 -27.87 -12.39 -1.19
C ARG A 153 -28.86 -13.43 -0.65
N ASN A 154 -29.52 -13.11 0.45
CA ASN A 154 -30.43 -14.03 1.13
C ASN A 154 -31.59 -14.50 0.23
N GLU A 155 -31.93 -13.76 -0.82
CA GLU A 155 -32.92 -14.13 -1.83
C GLU A 155 -32.51 -15.38 -2.64
N LEU A 156 -31.21 -15.69 -2.72
CA LEU A 156 -30.68 -16.89 -3.35
C LEU A 156 -30.74 -18.12 -2.43
N LEU A 157 -31.01 -17.96 -1.14
CA LEU A 157 -30.98 -19.06 -0.17
C LEU A 157 -31.94 -20.18 -0.54
N LYS A 158 -33.10 -19.86 -1.12
CA LYS A 158 -34.09 -20.83 -1.61
C LYS A 158 -33.57 -21.72 -2.76
N HIS A 159 -32.50 -21.29 -3.41
CA HIS A 159 -31.84 -22.01 -4.49
C HIS A 159 -30.54 -22.69 -4.05
N LEU A 160 -30.01 -22.37 -2.87
CA LEU A 160 -28.77 -22.97 -2.38
C LEU A 160 -29.00 -24.46 -2.09
N SER A 161 -28.16 -25.33 -2.68
CA SER A 161 -28.23 -26.77 -2.43
C SER A 161 -28.05 -27.08 -0.95
N PRO A 162 -28.93 -27.88 -0.32
CA PRO A 162 -28.77 -28.26 1.08
C PRO A 162 -27.72 -29.37 1.26
N VAL A 163 -27.20 -29.95 0.20
CA VAL A 163 -26.20 -31.02 0.27
C VAL A 163 -24.93 -30.51 0.94
N HIS A 164 -24.28 -31.31 1.78
CA HIS A 164 -22.99 -30.99 2.36
C HIS A 164 -21.90 -30.88 1.29
N SER A 165 -20.90 -30.02 1.54
CA SER A 165 -19.70 -29.96 0.67
C SER A 165 -18.97 -31.32 0.68
N PRO A 166 -18.13 -31.63 -0.34
CA PRO A 166 -17.32 -32.84 -0.35
C PRO A 166 -16.57 -33.13 0.94
N MET A 167 -15.96 -32.08 1.52
CA MET A 167 -15.21 -32.20 2.77
C MET A 167 -16.12 -32.55 3.96
N LEU A 168 -17.32 -31.95 4.02
CA LEU A 168 -18.30 -32.32 5.05
C LEU A 168 -18.91 -33.67 4.80
N CYS A 169 -19.17 -34.06 3.53
CA CYS A 169 -19.62 -35.42 3.22
C CYS A 169 -18.61 -36.46 3.73
N MET A 170 -17.30 -36.21 3.51
CA MET A 170 -16.25 -37.07 4.06
C MET A 170 -16.25 -37.11 5.59
N ALA A 171 -16.36 -35.94 6.23
CA ALA A 171 -16.40 -35.85 7.69
C ALA A 171 -17.61 -36.58 8.30
N VAL A 172 -18.78 -36.44 7.69
CA VAL A 172 -20.00 -37.18 8.09
C VAL A 172 -19.81 -38.67 7.92
N TYR A 173 -19.25 -39.10 6.77
CA TYR A 173 -18.94 -40.51 6.50
C TYR A 173 -17.99 -41.07 7.58
N MET A 174 -16.90 -40.40 7.86
CA MET A 174 -15.96 -40.78 8.93
C MET A 174 -16.65 -40.89 10.31
N ARG A 175 -17.48 -39.93 10.68
CA ARG A 175 -18.16 -39.92 11.99
C ARG A 175 -19.25 -40.96 12.11
N LYS A 176 -20.16 -41.05 11.12
CA LYS A 176 -21.37 -41.87 11.22
C LYS A 176 -21.18 -43.31 10.72
N TYR A 177 -20.41 -43.51 9.66
CA TYR A 177 -20.31 -44.81 9.00
C TYR A 177 -19.01 -45.54 9.36
N GLU A 178 -17.86 -44.81 9.40
CA GLU A 178 -16.59 -45.39 9.87
C GLU A 178 -16.43 -45.29 11.40
N LYS A 179 -17.34 -44.60 12.09
CA LYS A 179 -17.36 -44.45 13.56
C LYS A 179 -16.05 -43.91 14.15
N ILE A 180 -15.40 -43.04 13.42
CA ILE A 180 -14.13 -42.41 13.88
C ILE A 180 -14.39 -41.52 15.10
N GLY A 181 -13.85 -41.93 16.26
CA GLY A 181 -14.00 -41.24 17.52
C GLY A 181 -12.89 -40.20 17.81
N THR A 182 -11.80 -40.18 17.03
CA THR A 182 -10.71 -39.24 17.18
C THR A 182 -11.12 -37.84 16.76
N LYS A 183 -10.32 -36.78 17.08
CA LYS A 183 -10.48 -35.49 16.42
C LYS A 183 -10.25 -35.63 14.91
N ILE A 184 -10.91 -34.79 14.11
CA ILE A 184 -10.79 -34.80 12.66
C ILE A 184 -10.13 -33.52 12.17
N ALA A 185 -9.04 -33.66 11.39
CA ALA A 185 -8.36 -32.57 10.72
C ALA A 185 -8.57 -32.63 9.21
N ALA A 186 -8.88 -31.48 8.63
CA ALA A 186 -8.97 -31.28 7.19
C ALA A 186 -7.66 -30.70 6.65
N LEU A 187 -6.96 -31.38 5.73
CA LEU A 187 -5.92 -30.78 4.92
C LEU A 187 -6.57 -30.12 3.70
N SER A 188 -6.55 -28.79 3.63
CA SER A 188 -7.43 -28.05 2.73
C SER A 188 -6.75 -26.99 1.88
N PRO A 189 -7.26 -26.70 0.67
CA PRO A 189 -6.80 -25.62 -0.19
C PRO A 189 -7.42 -24.25 0.15
N CYS A 190 -8.21 -24.12 1.23
CA CYS A 190 -9.15 -23.02 1.34
C CYS A 190 -9.24 -22.45 2.77
N VAL A 191 -9.05 -21.13 2.89
CA VAL A 191 -9.19 -20.43 4.18
C VAL A 191 -10.65 -20.32 4.63
N ALA A 192 -11.61 -20.24 3.68
CA ALA A 192 -13.03 -20.12 3.99
C ALA A 192 -13.64 -21.39 4.59
N LYS A 193 -12.97 -22.54 4.49
CA LYS A 193 -13.43 -23.81 5.09
C LYS A 193 -13.54 -23.73 6.61
N THR A 194 -12.77 -22.86 7.26
CA THR A 194 -12.89 -22.63 8.70
C THR A 194 -14.32 -22.27 9.11
N HIS A 195 -14.98 -21.33 8.39
CA HIS A 195 -16.38 -20.98 8.67
C HIS A 195 -17.36 -22.14 8.49
N GLU A 196 -17.16 -22.96 7.48
CA GLU A 196 -18.00 -24.14 7.25
C GLU A 196 -17.86 -25.15 8.38
N PHE A 197 -16.65 -25.37 8.86
CA PHE A 197 -16.36 -26.32 9.95
C PHE A 197 -16.85 -25.80 11.31
N GLU A 198 -16.66 -24.51 11.59
CA GLU A 198 -17.23 -23.88 12.78
C GLU A 198 -18.76 -23.96 12.83
N ALA A 199 -19.43 -23.71 11.70
CA ALA A 199 -20.88 -23.76 11.61
C ALA A 199 -21.45 -25.16 11.83
N THR A 200 -20.72 -26.22 11.46
CA THR A 200 -21.19 -27.61 11.54
C THR A 200 -20.62 -28.37 12.73
N ARG A 201 -19.47 -27.96 13.26
CA ARG A 201 -18.75 -28.60 14.38
C ARG A 201 -18.46 -30.10 14.18
N ILE A 202 -18.36 -30.54 12.92
CA ILE A 202 -18.06 -31.94 12.57
C ILE A 202 -16.55 -32.15 12.43
N VAL A 203 -15.83 -31.11 11.96
CA VAL A 203 -14.38 -31.06 11.74
C VAL A 203 -13.73 -30.18 12.79
N ASP A 204 -12.65 -30.66 13.41
CA ASP A 204 -12.00 -29.98 14.52
C ASP A 204 -10.90 -29.00 14.08
N TYR A 205 -10.26 -29.24 12.92
CA TYR A 205 -9.16 -28.42 12.42
C TYR A 205 -9.26 -28.19 10.92
N ASN A 206 -9.06 -26.95 10.49
CA ASN A 206 -8.73 -26.59 9.11
C ASN A 206 -7.25 -26.32 8.99
N VAL A 207 -6.47 -27.23 8.43
CA VAL A 207 -5.03 -27.08 8.19
C VAL A 207 -4.83 -26.82 6.70
N THR A 208 -4.46 -25.57 6.34
CA THR A 208 -4.25 -25.22 4.94
C THR A 208 -2.94 -25.79 4.41
N PHE A 209 -2.90 -26.10 3.12
CA PHE A 209 -1.68 -26.61 2.46
C PHE A 209 -0.50 -25.64 2.61
N LYS A 210 -0.76 -24.34 2.53
CA LYS A 210 0.24 -23.30 2.70
C LYS A 210 0.86 -23.32 4.10
N HIS A 211 0.06 -23.35 5.15
CA HIS A 211 0.58 -23.38 6.52
C HIS A 211 1.24 -24.72 6.87
N LEU A 212 0.72 -25.82 6.34
CA LEU A 212 1.38 -27.13 6.46
C LEU A 212 2.76 -27.13 5.79
N HIS A 213 2.86 -26.58 4.58
CA HIS A 213 4.13 -26.42 3.86
C HIS A 213 5.10 -25.52 4.61
N ASN A 214 4.62 -24.38 5.11
CA ASN A 214 5.44 -23.46 5.91
C ASN A 214 5.95 -24.14 7.19
N TYR A 215 5.09 -24.86 7.91
CA TYR A 215 5.49 -25.59 9.11
C TYR A 215 6.63 -26.59 8.84
N ILE A 216 6.56 -27.33 7.73
CA ILE A 216 7.61 -28.28 7.31
C ILE A 216 8.92 -27.53 7.06
N ASN A 217 8.88 -26.42 6.33
CA ASN A 217 10.05 -25.65 5.95
C ASN A 217 10.69 -24.92 7.16
N ASP A 218 9.87 -24.26 7.97
CA ASP A 218 10.33 -23.46 9.13
C ASP A 218 10.98 -24.35 10.19
N ASN A 219 10.46 -25.58 10.35
CA ASN A 219 11.03 -26.58 11.26
C ASN A 219 12.08 -27.48 10.59
N ARG A 220 12.44 -27.24 9.31
CA ARG A 220 13.45 -28.02 8.54
C ARG A 220 13.19 -29.52 8.59
N ILE A 221 11.93 -29.93 8.44
CA ILE A 221 11.51 -31.32 8.55
C ILE A 221 11.92 -32.09 7.30
N SER A 222 12.69 -33.17 7.49
CA SER A 222 13.01 -34.11 6.42
C SER A 222 11.95 -35.21 6.35
N LEU A 223 11.21 -35.27 5.24
CA LEU A 223 10.19 -36.30 5.05
C LEU A 223 10.83 -37.69 4.89
N PRO A 224 10.22 -38.77 5.44
CA PRO A 224 10.68 -40.14 5.26
C PRO A 224 10.76 -40.54 3.78
N MET A 225 11.56 -41.54 3.44
CA MET A 225 11.64 -42.06 2.07
C MET A 225 10.45 -42.91 1.71
N GLU A 226 9.84 -43.58 2.68
CA GLU A 226 8.65 -44.44 2.49
C GLU A 226 7.40 -43.59 2.30
N ALA A 227 6.59 -43.92 1.28
CA ALA A 227 5.33 -43.25 0.98
C ALA A 227 4.15 -44.02 1.59
N GLY A 228 3.42 -43.34 2.48
CA GLY A 228 2.13 -43.82 3.00
C GLY A 228 1.00 -43.68 1.98
N LYS A 229 -0.11 -44.33 2.27
CA LYS A 229 -1.33 -44.31 1.44
C LYS A 229 -2.53 -43.88 2.27
N PHE A 230 -3.61 -43.54 1.60
CA PHE A 230 -4.92 -43.43 2.22
C PHE A 230 -5.37 -44.79 2.76
N ASP A 231 -6.08 -44.80 3.89
CA ASP A 231 -6.53 -46.01 4.55
C ASP A 231 -7.81 -46.56 3.92
N ALA A 232 -8.64 -45.69 3.35
CA ALA A 232 -9.82 -46.08 2.60
C ALA A 232 -9.84 -45.31 1.27
N TYR A 233 -9.93 -46.03 0.17
CA TYR A 233 -9.97 -45.46 -1.17
C TYR A 233 -11.01 -46.23 -2.01
N GLU A 234 -12.18 -45.63 -2.12
CA GLU A 234 -13.17 -45.96 -3.16
C GLU A 234 -13.53 -44.63 -3.81
N ALA A 235 -12.87 -44.28 -4.88
CA ALA A 235 -13.11 -43.02 -5.59
C ALA A 235 -13.62 -43.28 -6.99
N GLY A 236 -14.72 -42.62 -7.33
CA GLY A 236 -15.19 -42.47 -8.69
C GLY A 236 -14.57 -41.23 -9.34
N LEU A 237 -15.39 -40.28 -9.78
CA LEU A 237 -14.96 -39.04 -10.39
C LEU A 237 -14.71 -37.90 -9.37
N GLY A 238 -14.87 -38.16 -8.08
CA GLY A 238 -14.72 -37.16 -7.02
C GLY A 238 -13.35 -36.48 -6.98
N SER A 239 -12.30 -37.12 -7.51
CA SER A 239 -10.96 -36.52 -7.65
C SER A 239 -10.94 -35.28 -8.56
N LEU A 240 -11.96 -35.10 -9.40
CA LEU A 240 -12.07 -33.98 -10.35
C LEU A 240 -12.63 -32.69 -9.71
N TYR A 241 -13.24 -32.75 -8.54
CA TYR A 241 -13.88 -31.62 -7.88
C TYR A 241 -12.99 -30.38 -7.65
N PRO A 242 -11.67 -30.50 -7.45
CA PRO A 242 -10.81 -29.33 -7.39
C PRO A 242 -10.71 -28.53 -8.70
N MET A 243 -11.10 -29.14 -9.84
CA MET A 243 -11.10 -28.47 -11.14
C MET A 243 -12.35 -27.62 -11.33
N PRO A 244 -12.27 -26.53 -12.13
CA PRO A 244 -13.46 -25.77 -12.55
C PRO A 244 -14.49 -26.65 -13.25
N GLY A 245 -15.70 -26.74 -12.69
CA GLY A 245 -16.77 -27.59 -13.22
C GLY A 245 -16.64 -29.05 -12.88
N GLY A 246 -15.87 -29.43 -11.86
CA GLY A 246 -15.71 -30.85 -11.47
C GLY A 246 -17.01 -31.51 -11.00
N LEU A 247 -17.88 -30.77 -10.29
CA LEU A 247 -19.23 -31.28 -9.96
C LEU A 247 -20.09 -31.41 -11.20
N LYS A 248 -20.09 -30.41 -12.09
CA LYS A 248 -20.80 -30.48 -13.38
C LYS A 248 -20.41 -31.74 -14.15
N GLU A 249 -19.12 -31.97 -14.34
CA GLU A 249 -18.61 -33.13 -15.10
C GLU A 249 -19.05 -34.45 -14.46
N SER A 250 -18.99 -34.57 -13.13
CA SER A 250 -19.40 -35.74 -12.40
C SER A 250 -20.91 -36.03 -12.57
N VAL A 251 -21.75 -34.99 -12.47
CA VAL A 251 -23.21 -35.13 -12.66
C VAL A 251 -23.56 -35.45 -14.11
N GLU A 252 -22.93 -34.77 -15.10
CA GLU A 252 -23.17 -35.05 -16.53
C GLU A 252 -22.69 -36.45 -16.95
N HIS A 253 -21.61 -36.94 -16.35
CA HIS A 253 -21.13 -38.31 -16.63
C HIS A 253 -22.13 -39.36 -16.17
N TYR A 254 -22.74 -39.18 -14.98
CA TYR A 254 -23.71 -40.12 -14.43
C TYR A 254 -25.12 -39.98 -15.01
N MET A 255 -25.62 -38.75 -15.15
CA MET A 255 -26.99 -38.45 -15.58
C MET A 255 -27.16 -38.31 -17.10
N GLY A 256 -26.06 -38.27 -17.83
CA GLY A 256 -26.04 -37.85 -19.23
C GLY A 256 -26.28 -36.34 -19.39
N LYS A 257 -26.17 -35.86 -20.64
CA LYS A 257 -26.31 -34.42 -20.97
C LYS A 257 -27.78 -33.95 -21.06
N SER A 258 -28.74 -34.75 -20.67
CA SER A 258 -30.15 -34.38 -20.63
C SER A 258 -30.50 -33.39 -19.53
N LEU A 259 -29.70 -33.33 -18.49
CA LEU A 259 -29.83 -32.35 -17.38
C LEU A 259 -28.98 -31.12 -17.69
N ARG A 260 -29.60 -29.93 -17.73
CA ARG A 260 -28.83 -28.68 -17.92
C ARG A 260 -28.07 -28.32 -16.65
N VAL A 261 -26.74 -28.41 -16.72
CA VAL A 261 -25.80 -27.99 -15.67
C VAL A 261 -24.92 -26.91 -16.24
N ASP A 262 -25.00 -25.70 -15.68
CA ASP A 262 -24.13 -24.59 -16.04
C ASP A 262 -23.04 -24.41 -14.97
N LYS A 263 -21.92 -23.76 -15.31
CA LYS A 263 -20.86 -23.47 -14.35
C LYS A 263 -20.42 -22.00 -14.42
N SER A 264 -19.87 -21.50 -13.32
CA SER A 264 -19.20 -20.19 -13.25
C SER A 264 -18.13 -20.20 -12.18
N GLU A 265 -16.97 -19.73 -12.51
CA GLU A 265 -15.82 -19.60 -11.59
C GLU A 265 -15.13 -18.26 -11.73
N GLY A 266 -14.35 -17.90 -10.69
CA GLY A 266 -13.59 -16.67 -10.65
C GLY A 266 -14.37 -15.47 -10.09
N THR A 267 -13.70 -14.69 -9.25
CA THR A 267 -14.32 -13.56 -8.54
C THR A 267 -14.81 -12.46 -9.47
N SER A 268 -14.20 -12.28 -10.62
CA SER A 268 -14.62 -11.30 -11.63
C SER A 268 -15.94 -11.65 -12.34
N ILE A 269 -16.33 -12.91 -12.31
CA ILE A 269 -17.46 -13.44 -13.09
C ILE A 269 -18.57 -13.97 -12.19
N VAL A 270 -18.24 -14.82 -11.19
CA VAL A 270 -19.22 -15.61 -10.45
C VAL A 270 -20.23 -14.77 -9.67
N TYR A 271 -19.81 -13.67 -9.04
CA TYR A 271 -20.73 -12.82 -8.27
C TYR A 271 -21.69 -12.05 -9.17
N ASN A 272 -21.23 -11.58 -10.33
CA ASN A 272 -22.10 -11.00 -11.35
C ASN A 272 -23.08 -12.02 -11.91
N ALA A 273 -22.63 -13.25 -12.14
CA ALA A 273 -23.50 -14.35 -12.60
C ALA A 273 -24.59 -14.68 -11.56
N LEU A 274 -24.25 -14.67 -10.26
CA LEU A 274 -25.22 -14.85 -9.18
C LEU A 274 -26.22 -13.68 -9.09
N ASP A 275 -25.79 -12.45 -9.31
CA ASP A 275 -26.65 -11.27 -9.35
C ASP A 275 -27.62 -11.32 -10.54
N GLU A 276 -27.17 -11.81 -11.70
CA GLU A 276 -28.04 -12.05 -12.85
C GLU A 276 -28.98 -13.25 -12.66
N TYR A 277 -28.52 -14.30 -11.95
CA TYR A 277 -29.32 -15.47 -11.63
C TYR A 277 -30.62 -15.09 -10.90
N VAL A 278 -30.54 -14.17 -9.92
CA VAL A 278 -31.72 -13.67 -9.17
C VAL A 278 -32.78 -13.08 -10.08
N LYS A 279 -32.37 -12.43 -11.16
CA LYS A 279 -33.26 -11.69 -12.08
C LYS A 279 -33.96 -12.60 -13.10
N GLN A 280 -33.54 -13.87 -13.22
CA GLN A 280 -34.09 -14.77 -14.23
C GLN A 280 -35.28 -15.57 -13.70
N PRO A 281 -36.29 -15.86 -14.57
CA PRO A 281 -37.33 -16.81 -14.24
C PRO A 281 -36.76 -18.22 -14.15
N SER A 282 -37.30 -19.07 -13.26
CA SER A 282 -36.80 -20.43 -13.03
C SER A 282 -36.73 -21.30 -14.31
N SER A 283 -37.54 -21.02 -15.31
CA SER A 283 -37.51 -21.73 -16.60
C SER A 283 -36.27 -21.48 -17.45
N ARG A 284 -35.51 -20.41 -17.15
CA ARG A 284 -34.24 -20.11 -17.84
C ARG A 284 -33.01 -20.54 -17.05
N LEU A 285 -33.18 -20.89 -15.80
CA LEU A 285 -32.10 -21.31 -14.93
C LEU A 285 -31.71 -22.80 -15.18
N PRO A 286 -30.42 -23.15 -14.99
CA PRO A 286 -30.00 -24.54 -15.01
C PRO A 286 -30.58 -25.28 -13.80
N VAL A 287 -30.72 -26.61 -13.91
CA VAL A 287 -31.14 -27.46 -12.80
C VAL A 287 -30.06 -27.45 -11.70
N LEU A 288 -28.79 -27.43 -12.09
CA LEU A 288 -27.66 -27.25 -11.18
C LEU A 288 -26.72 -26.20 -11.74
N PHE A 289 -26.43 -25.15 -10.94
CA PHE A 289 -25.44 -24.14 -11.23
C PHE A 289 -24.19 -24.40 -10.38
N ASP A 290 -23.12 -24.91 -11.00
CA ASP A 290 -21.85 -25.22 -10.34
C ASP A 290 -20.99 -23.97 -10.24
N VAL A 291 -20.71 -23.51 -9.01
CA VAL A 291 -20.09 -22.20 -8.75
C VAL A 291 -18.91 -22.28 -7.80
N LEU A 292 -17.79 -21.65 -8.21
CA LEU A 292 -16.57 -21.55 -7.42
C LEU A 292 -16.05 -20.12 -7.39
N ASN A 293 -15.48 -19.71 -6.25
CA ASN A 293 -14.88 -18.39 -6.10
C ASN A 293 -13.53 -18.25 -6.81
N CYS A 294 -12.71 -19.31 -6.83
CA CYS A 294 -11.34 -19.27 -7.35
C CYS A 294 -11.32 -19.52 -8.86
N ASP A 295 -10.52 -18.73 -9.61
CA ASP A 295 -10.47 -18.74 -11.08
C ASP A 295 -10.09 -20.12 -11.66
N GLU A 296 -9.11 -20.81 -11.05
CA GLU A 296 -8.63 -22.14 -11.46
C GLU A 296 -9.17 -23.26 -10.54
N GLY A 297 -10.32 -23.02 -9.93
CA GLY A 297 -10.91 -23.95 -8.96
C GLY A 297 -10.11 -24.05 -7.65
N CYS A 298 -10.34 -25.14 -6.90
CA CYS A 298 -9.71 -25.33 -5.58
C CYS A 298 -8.19 -25.61 -5.64
N ASN A 299 -7.66 -25.97 -6.81
CA ASN A 299 -6.21 -26.21 -6.99
C ASN A 299 -5.38 -24.92 -6.87
N ALA A 300 -5.99 -23.77 -7.11
CA ALA A 300 -5.42 -22.44 -6.90
C ALA A 300 -6.16 -21.68 -5.76
N GLY A 301 -6.67 -22.41 -4.78
CA GLY A 301 -7.36 -21.84 -3.62
C GLY A 301 -6.41 -21.03 -2.73
N THR A 302 -6.97 -20.12 -1.94
CA THR A 302 -6.22 -19.18 -1.10
C THR A 302 -5.44 -19.80 0.06
N GLY A 303 -5.66 -21.10 0.33
CA GLY A 303 -4.85 -21.92 1.24
C GLY A 303 -3.81 -22.81 0.52
N CYS A 304 -3.63 -22.67 -0.79
CA CYS A 304 -2.64 -23.41 -1.59
C CYS A 304 -1.23 -22.79 -1.53
N ILE A 305 -0.26 -23.55 -2.05
CA ILE A 305 1.15 -23.12 -2.19
C ILE A 305 1.27 -22.36 -3.52
N HIS A 306 1.30 -21.00 -3.48
CA HIS A 306 1.25 -20.14 -4.67
C HIS A 306 2.53 -20.10 -5.51
N SER A 307 3.60 -20.77 -5.09
CA SER A 307 4.84 -20.87 -5.90
C SER A 307 4.75 -21.86 -7.04
N ARG A 308 3.66 -22.63 -7.15
CA ARG A 308 3.49 -23.65 -8.20
C ARG A 308 2.95 -23.03 -9.47
N ASN A 309 3.50 -23.50 -10.61
CA ASN A 309 3.08 -23.09 -11.93
C ASN A 309 1.70 -23.68 -12.27
N ILE A 310 0.77 -22.82 -12.72
CA ILE A 310 -0.60 -23.25 -13.07
C ILE A 310 -0.62 -24.31 -14.19
N PHE A 311 0.31 -24.25 -15.16
CA PHE A 311 0.41 -25.25 -16.23
C PHE A 311 0.85 -26.62 -15.70
N GLU A 312 1.71 -26.68 -14.67
CA GLU A 312 2.07 -27.93 -14.00
C GLU A 312 0.89 -28.52 -13.24
N ILE A 313 0.15 -27.66 -12.53
CA ILE A 313 -1.08 -28.06 -11.84
C ILE A 313 -2.09 -28.65 -12.84
N ASN A 314 -2.36 -27.93 -13.92
CA ASN A 314 -3.33 -28.35 -14.93
C ASN A 314 -2.89 -29.64 -15.65
N THR A 315 -1.60 -29.81 -15.94
CA THR A 315 -1.07 -31.06 -16.53
C THR A 315 -1.29 -32.25 -15.59
N LYS A 316 -1.00 -32.10 -14.29
CA LYS A 316 -1.25 -33.16 -13.30
C LYS A 316 -2.73 -33.48 -13.16
N MET A 317 -3.56 -32.44 -13.10
CA MET A 317 -5.01 -32.62 -12.96
C MET A 317 -5.64 -33.28 -14.20
N GLU A 318 -5.18 -32.91 -15.41
CA GLU A 318 -5.64 -33.58 -16.63
C GLU A 318 -5.22 -35.04 -16.70
N ALA A 319 -4.01 -35.39 -16.25
CA ALA A 319 -3.59 -36.78 -16.14
C ALA A 319 -4.47 -37.56 -15.14
N LEU A 320 -4.80 -36.97 -13.99
CA LEU A 320 -5.72 -37.55 -13.01
C LEU A 320 -7.13 -37.72 -13.59
N ARG A 321 -7.60 -36.69 -14.35
CA ARG A 321 -8.90 -36.75 -15.03
C ARG A 321 -8.97 -37.90 -16.02
N GLN A 322 -7.98 -38.06 -16.90
CA GLN A 322 -7.93 -39.13 -17.86
C GLN A 322 -7.87 -40.51 -17.18
N ALA A 323 -7.12 -40.65 -16.10
CA ALA A 323 -7.07 -41.85 -15.30
C ALA A 323 -8.46 -42.17 -14.67
N ALA A 324 -9.07 -41.17 -14.01
CA ALA A 324 -10.37 -41.32 -13.37
C ALA A 324 -11.47 -41.72 -14.35
N ILE A 325 -11.56 -41.11 -15.52
CA ILE A 325 -12.56 -41.47 -16.56
C ILE A 325 -12.30 -42.86 -17.11
N ARG A 326 -11.03 -43.26 -17.30
CA ARG A 326 -10.68 -44.58 -17.80
C ARG A 326 -10.96 -45.70 -16.79
N GLU A 327 -10.67 -45.46 -15.52
CA GLU A 327 -10.81 -46.40 -14.43
C GLU A 327 -12.26 -46.52 -13.92
N ASN A 328 -13.02 -45.42 -14.00
CA ASN A 328 -14.39 -45.33 -13.50
C ASN A 328 -15.38 -45.25 -14.67
N ASN A 329 -15.64 -46.38 -15.30
CA ASN A 329 -16.68 -46.45 -16.33
C ASN A 329 -18.08 -46.31 -15.72
N LEU A 330 -19.09 -46.09 -16.55
CA LEU A 330 -20.46 -45.85 -16.10
C LEU A 330 -20.98 -46.99 -15.21
N GLN A 331 -20.66 -48.25 -15.52
CA GLN A 331 -21.06 -49.41 -14.71
C GLN A 331 -20.47 -49.35 -13.30
N TYR A 332 -19.19 -48.99 -13.17
CA TYR A 332 -18.56 -48.82 -11.86
C TYR A 332 -19.26 -47.74 -11.03
N LEU A 333 -19.61 -46.61 -11.64
CA LEU A 333 -20.31 -45.52 -10.94
C LEU A 333 -21.73 -45.90 -10.54
N GLU A 334 -22.46 -46.66 -11.40
CA GLU A 334 -23.76 -47.21 -11.07
C GLU A 334 -23.68 -48.17 -9.88
N ASP A 335 -22.69 -49.05 -9.85
CA ASP A 335 -22.47 -49.99 -8.74
C ASP A 335 -22.07 -49.23 -7.45
N LEU A 336 -21.22 -48.20 -7.55
CA LEU A 336 -20.86 -47.37 -6.43
C LEU A 336 -22.08 -46.63 -5.85
N PHE A 337 -22.90 -46.01 -6.69
CA PHE A 337 -24.09 -45.30 -6.25
C PHE A 337 -25.17 -46.22 -5.72
N LYS A 338 -25.30 -47.42 -6.26
CA LYS A 338 -26.15 -48.46 -5.69
C LYS A 338 -25.68 -48.86 -4.29
N LYS A 339 -24.38 -49.05 -4.09
CA LYS A 339 -23.79 -49.28 -2.77
C LYS A 339 -24.11 -48.13 -1.81
N PHE A 340 -24.03 -46.85 -2.27
CA PHE A 340 -24.41 -45.69 -1.44
C PHE A 340 -25.91 -45.73 -1.09
N ASP A 341 -26.81 -46.07 -2.03
CA ASP A 341 -28.25 -46.21 -1.76
C ASP A 341 -28.55 -47.27 -0.70
N GLU A 342 -27.75 -48.35 -0.66
CA GLU A 342 -27.91 -49.44 0.30
C GLU A 342 -27.31 -49.11 1.68
N THR A 343 -26.24 -48.30 1.73
CA THR A 343 -25.43 -48.11 2.94
C THR A 343 -25.54 -46.73 3.56
N LEU A 344 -25.88 -45.72 2.78
CA LEU A 344 -25.93 -44.33 3.23
C LEU A 344 -27.37 -43.80 3.28
N ARG A 345 -27.59 -42.80 4.10
CA ARG A 345 -28.87 -42.07 4.20
C ARG A 345 -28.69 -40.65 3.69
N LEU A 346 -29.50 -40.25 2.71
CA LEU A 346 -29.43 -38.90 2.13
C LEU A 346 -29.55 -37.79 3.19
N GLU A 347 -30.41 -37.99 4.18
CA GLU A 347 -30.69 -37.06 5.28
C GLU A 347 -29.43 -36.75 6.11
N ASP A 348 -28.44 -37.64 6.14
CA ASP A 348 -27.17 -37.42 6.86
C ASP A 348 -26.23 -36.45 6.12
N PHE A 349 -26.46 -36.26 4.82
CA PHE A 349 -25.61 -35.44 3.95
C PHE A 349 -26.27 -34.14 3.49
N ILE A 350 -27.35 -33.73 4.14
CA ILE A 350 -28.02 -32.46 3.89
C ILE A 350 -28.09 -31.63 5.18
N ARG A 351 -28.15 -30.31 5.03
CA ARG A 351 -28.25 -29.34 6.12
C ARG A 351 -29.14 -28.16 5.77
N ASP A 352 -29.64 -27.50 6.78
CA ASP A 352 -30.28 -26.21 6.67
C ASP A 352 -29.25 -25.08 6.81
N TYR A 353 -29.49 -23.98 6.11
CA TYR A 353 -28.70 -22.77 6.20
C TYR A 353 -29.47 -21.69 6.93
N VAL A 354 -28.80 -21.02 7.88
CA VAL A 354 -29.37 -19.88 8.60
C VAL A 354 -28.79 -18.60 8.01
N PRO A 355 -29.62 -17.69 7.46
CA PRO A 355 -29.14 -16.44 6.93
C PRO A 355 -28.53 -15.56 8.03
N VAL A 356 -27.44 -14.86 7.69
CA VAL A 356 -26.74 -13.91 8.56
C VAL A 356 -26.60 -12.59 7.80
N PRO A 357 -27.72 -11.89 7.54
CA PRO A 357 -27.68 -10.72 6.66
C PRO A 357 -26.83 -9.60 7.24
N ALA A 358 -25.93 -9.06 6.41
CA ALA A 358 -25.20 -7.85 6.75
C ALA A 358 -26.18 -6.69 6.96
N ARG A 359 -25.93 -5.85 7.97
CA ARG A 359 -26.72 -4.64 8.19
C ARG A 359 -26.46 -3.64 7.05
N PRO A 360 -27.48 -3.28 6.24
CA PRO A 360 -27.28 -2.32 5.17
C PRO A 360 -27.03 -0.92 5.75
N ILE A 361 -26.07 -0.20 5.18
CA ILE A 361 -25.86 1.22 5.48
C ILE A 361 -26.64 2.01 4.41
N HIS A 362 -27.75 2.61 4.83
CA HIS A 362 -28.56 3.46 3.95
C HIS A 362 -27.98 4.88 3.91
N VAL A 363 -27.83 5.42 2.73
CA VAL A 363 -27.41 6.80 2.50
C VAL A 363 -28.45 7.52 1.62
N THR A 364 -28.69 8.79 1.91
CA THR A 364 -29.60 9.64 1.11
C THR A 364 -28.91 10.10 -0.18
N GLU A 365 -29.68 10.44 -1.20
CA GLU A 365 -29.15 11.02 -2.44
C GLU A 365 -28.37 12.33 -2.19
N GLU A 366 -28.76 13.09 -1.18
CA GLU A 366 -28.04 14.29 -0.77
C GLU A 366 -26.60 13.96 -0.34
N LYS A 367 -26.40 12.94 0.50
CA LYS A 367 -25.07 12.48 0.91
C LYS A 367 -24.26 11.94 -0.27
N VAL A 368 -24.90 11.27 -1.22
CA VAL A 368 -24.23 10.80 -2.44
C VAL A 368 -23.77 11.99 -3.30
N ASN A 369 -24.59 13.04 -3.42
CA ASN A 369 -24.23 14.26 -4.14
C ASN A 369 -23.09 15.03 -3.42
N GLN A 370 -23.09 15.10 -2.09
CA GLN A 370 -21.96 15.62 -1.32
C GLN A 370 -20.67 14.83 -1.58
N ALA A 371 -20.77 13.50 -1.62
CA ALA A 371 -19.64 12.65 -1.96
C ALA A 371 -19.11 12.87 -3.39
N PHE A 372 -19.98 13.14 -4.38
CA PHE A 372 -19.54 13.54 -5.71
C PHE A 372 -18.74 14.85 -5.68
N THR A 373 -19.18 15.82 -4.90
CA THR A 373 -18.43 17.08 -4.71
C THR A 373 -17.04 16.80 -4.10
N MET A 374 -16.98 15.95 -3.07
CA MET A 374 -15.70 15.55 -2.46
C MET A 374 -14.78 14.80 -3.44
N LEU A 375 -15.35 14.10 -4.42
CA LEU A 375 -14.62 13.40 -5.49
C LEU A 375 -14.21 14.33 -6.64
N GLY A 376 -14.52 15.64 -6.57
CA GLY A 376 -14.25 16.59 -7.65
C GLY A 376 -15.13 16.38 -8.89
N LYS A 377 -16.36 15.88 -8.73
CA LYS A 377 -17.28 15.53 -9.83
C LYS A 377 -18.54 16.40 -9.78
N PHE A 378 -18.57 17.43 -10.62
CA PHE A 378 -19.58 18.47 -10.56
C PHE A 378 -20.67 18.35 -11.63
N ASN A 379 -20.33 17.78 -12.79
CA ASN A 379 -21.25 17.62 -13.91
C ASN A 379 -21.55 16.14 -14.23
N GLU A 380 -22.56 15.86 -15.02
CA GLU A 380 -22.99 14.49 -15.32
C GLU A 380 -21.94 13.66 -16.07
N ALA A 381 -21.14 14.29 -16.93
CA ALA A 381 -20.06 13.59 -17.64
C ALA A 381 -18.95 13.11 -16.68
N GLU A 382 -18.64 13.90 -15.66
CA GLU A 382 -17.68 13.52 -14.60
C GLU A 382 -18.24 12.44 -13.68
N LYS A 383 -19.54 12.54 -13.32
CA LYS A 383 -20.23 11.57 -12.45
C LYS A 383 -20.42 10.21 -13.12
N SER A 384 -20.43 10.15 -14.45
CA SER A 384 -20.59 8.93 -15.26
C SER A 384 -19.34 8.53 -16.05
N PHE A 385 -18.16 9.00 -15.64
CA PHE A 385 -16.88 8.68 -16.31
C PHE A 385 -16.50 7.20 -16.19
N ASP A 386 -16.84 6.55 -15.09
CA ASP A 386 -16.81 5.11 -14.81
C ASP A 386 -15.53 4.38 -15.26
N CYS A 387 -14.35 4.98 -14.98
CA CYS A 387 -13.05 4.42 -15.42
C CYS A 387 -12.66 3.11 -14.71
N GLY A 388 -13.33 2.73 -13.63
CA GLY A 388 -13.03 1.51 -12.84
C GLY A 388 -11.70 1.51 -12.08
N ALA A 389 -10.84 2.53 -12.21
CA ALA A 389 -9.49 2.55 -11.63
C ALA A 389 -9.47 2.49 -10.09
N CYS A 390 -10.52 2.93 -9.41
CA CYS A 390 -10.69 2.80 -7.96
C CYS A 390 -11.17 1.41 -7.51
N GLY A 391 -11.54 0.53 -8.46
CA GLY A 391 -12.10 -0.81 -8.20
C GLY A 391 -13.63 -0.85 -8.18
N CYS A 392 -14.33 0.30 -8.23
CA CYS A 392 -15.77 0.35 -8.35
C CYS A 392 -16.21 0.25 -9.81
N ASN A 393 -17.38 -0.33 -10.06
CA ASN A 393 -17.96 -0.45 -11.40
C ASN A 393 -18.43 0.89 -11.97
N SER A 394 -18.75 1.86 -11.09
CA SER A 394 -19.19 3.20 -11.49
C SER A 394 -18.72 4.27 -10.51
N CYS A 395 -18.68 5.52 -10.99
CA CYS A 395 -18.41 6.68 -10.14
C CYS A 395 -19.51 6.88 -9.09
N ARG A 396 -20.76 6.49 -9.40
CA ARG A 396 -21.87 6.52 -8.45
C ARG A 396 -21.65 5.53 -7.30
N GLU A 397 -21.19 4.32 -7.59
CA GLU A 397 -20.83 3.33 -6.57
C GLU A 397 -19.74 3.87 -5.65
N MET A 398 -18.68 4.45 -6.21
CA MET A 398 -17.62 5.10 -5.42
C MET A 398 -18.18 6.22 -4.52
N ALA A 399 -19.06 7.08 -5.04
CA ALA A 399 -19.71 8.13 -4.27
C ALA A 399 -20.58 7.55 -3.13
N GLN A 400 -21.28 6.44 -3.38
CA GLN A 400 -22.05 5.74 -2.36
C GLN A 400 -21.14 5.17 -1.25
N LEU A 401 -19.97 4.59 -1.59
CA LEU A 401 -19.02 4.09 -0.62
C LEU A 401 -18.41 5.21 0.23
N VAL A 402 -18.12 6.35 -0.37
CA VAL A 402 -17.67 7.56 0.36
C VAL A 402 -18.78 8.06 1.29
N ALA A 403 -20.03 8.18 0.79
CA ALA A 403 -21.18 8.61 1.59
C ALA A 403 -21.47 7.68 2.77
N LYS A 404 -21.18 6.37 2.64
CA LYS A 404 -21.30 5.35 3.70
C LYS A 404 -20.12 5.37 4.70
N GLY A 405 -19.05 6.15 4.45
CA GLY A 405 -17.83 6.14 5.25
C GLY A 405 -16.99 4.86 5.10
N ILE A 406 -17.17 4.14 3.99
CA ILE A 406 -16.45 2.90 3.65
C ILE A 406 -15.20 3.21 2.83
N SER A 407 -15.27 4.22 1.97
CA SER A 407 -14.15 4.70 1.18
C SER A 407 -13.89 6.18 1.44
N ILE A 408 -12.76 6.66 0.96
CA ILE A 408 -12.34 8.07 1.07
C ILE A 408 -12.16 8.66 -0.33
N PRO A 409 -12.30 9.98 -0.51
CA PRO A 409 -12.17 10.61 -1.83
C PRO A 409 -10.81 10.37 -2.50
N GLU A 410 -9.74 10.24 -1.71
CA GLU A 410 -8.36 9.97 -2.15
C GLU A 410 -8.19 8.61 -2.83
N ASN A 411 -9.14 7.69 -2.69
CA ASN A 411 -9.17 6.43 -3.44
C ASN A 411 -9.56 6.61 -4.91
N CYS A 412 -10.09 7.77 -5.30
CA CYS A 412 -10.36 8.09 -6.70
C CYS A 412 -9.06 8.47 -7.40
N ILE A 413 -8.51 7.56 -8.21
CA ILE A 413 -7.24 7.75 -8.93
C ILE A 413 -7.27 9.01 -9.81
N ARG A 414 -8.41 9.30 -10.47
CA ARG A 414 -8.55 10.49 -11.30
C ARG A 414 -8.44 11.78 -10.48
N LYS A 415 -9.15 11.86 -9.33
CA LYS A 415 -9.03 13.00 -8.41
C LYS A 415 -7.58 13.23 -7.97
N MET A 416 -6.92 12.15 -7.52
CA MET A 416 -5.52 12.23 -7.10
C MET A 416 -4.59 12.68 -8.22
N HIS A 417 -4.83 12.24 -9.46
CA HIS A 417 -4.06 12.66 -10.62
C HIS A 417 -4.28 14.13 -10.95
N GLU A 418 -5.52 14.61 -10.91
CA GLU A 418 -5.86 16.02 -11.15
C GLU A 418 -5.26 16.94 -10.08
N GLU A 419 -5.34 16.56 -8.79
CA GLU A 419 -4.71 17.30 -7.69
C GLU A 419 -3.18 17.35 -7.82
N ALA A 420 -2.57 16.22 -8.17
CA ALA A 420 -1.12 16.17 -8.40
C ALA A 420 -0.70 17.06 -9.59
N ALA A 421 -1.48 17.06 -10.68
CA ALA A 421 -1.23 17.91 -11.85
C ALA A 421 -1.35 19.40 -11.51
N ASN A 422 -2.40 19.78 -10.75
CA ASN A 422 -2.60 21.16 -10.30
C ASN A 422 -1.45 21.63 -9.37
N SER A 423 -1.06 20.80 -8.38
CA SER A 423 0.07 21.09 -7.50
C SER A 423 1.39 21.23 -8.26
N HIS A 424 1.58 20.41 -9.31
CA HIS A 424 2.77 20.51 -10.17
C HIS A 424 2.79 21.84 -10.94
N GLU A 425 1.65 22.24 -11.50
CA GLU A 425 1.55 23.52 -12.24
C GLU A 425 1.74 24.73 -11.31
N GLU A 426 1.15 24.72 -10.10
CA GLU A 426 1.39 25.74 -9.08
C GLU A 426 2.88 25.82 -8.70
N ALA A 427 3.53 24.68 -8.46
CA ALA A 427 4.97 24.64 -8.15
C ALA A 427 5.81 25.21 -9.29
N LYS A 428 5.40 24.99 -10.54
CA LYS A 428 6.05 25.50 -11.75
C LYS A 428 5.94 27.03 -11.84
N ILE A 429 4.74 27.57 -11.54
CA ILE A 429 4.53 29.02 -11.50
C ILE A 429 5.39 29.67 -10.40
N ILE A 430 5.40 29.09 -9.19
CA ILE A 430 6.24 29.59 -8.08
C ILE A 430 7.73 29.54 -8.45
N SER A 431 8.18 28.45 -9.04
CA SER A 431 9.59 28.30 -9.47
C SER A 431 9.98 29.33 -10.51
N LYS A 432 9.09 29.64 -11.47
CA LYS A 432 9.31 30.69 -12.46
C LYS A 432 9.46 32.08 -11.83
N ASN A 433 8.54 32.44 -10.92
CA ASN A 433 8.59 33.71 -10.19
C ASN A 433 9.86 33.83 -9.34
N ASN A 434 10.31 32.76 -8.71
CA ASN A 434 11.55 32.71 -7.97
C ASN A 434 12.77 32.95 -8.90
N LEU A 435 12.78 32.33 -10.08
CA LEU A 435 13.86 32.53 -11.06
C LEU A 435 13.95 33.97 -11.51
N ASP A 436 12.82 34.62 -11.79
CA ASP A 436 12.78 36.04 -12.17
C ASP A 436 13.29 36.94 -11.03
N SER A 437 12.92 36.64 -9.78
CA SER A 437 13.42 37.33 -8.57
C SER A 437 14.93 37.14 -8.42
N PHE A 438 15.45 35.94 -8.58
CA PHE A 438 16.89 35.69 -8.51
C PHE A 438 17.67 36.45 -9.58
N ASN A 439 17.17 36.52 -10.83
CA ASN A 439 17.79 37.31 -11.89
C ASN A 439 17.83 38.80 -11.54
N THR A 440 16.78 39.36 -10.95
CA THR A 440 16.74 40.75 -10.48
C THR A 440 17.79 40.97 -9.39
N ILE A 441 17.87 40.12 -8.37
CA ILE A 441 18.84 40.23 -7.29
C ILE A 441 20.28 40.09 -7.82
N LEU A 442 20.54 39.25 -8.79
CA LEU A 442 21.86 39.15 -9.43
C LEU A 442 22.25 40.46 -10.11
N ALA A 443 21.31 41.10 -10.83
CA ALA A 443 21.55 42.42 -11.44
C ALA A 443 21.86 43.50 -10.39
N ASP A 444 21.06 43.57 -9.31
CA ASP A 444 21.27 44.51 -8.21
C ASP A 444 22.61 44.25 -7.51
N THR A 445 22.97 42.99 -7.29
CA THR A 445 24.27 42.61 -6.69
C THR A 445 25.44 43.07 -7.55
N SER A 446 25.30 42.95 -8.90
CA SER A 446 26.30 43.46 -9.85
C SER A 446 26.42 44.99 -9.79
N ASN A 447 25.30 45.71 -9.68
CA ASN A 447 25.30 47.16 -9.53
C ASN A 447 26.00 47.58 -8.22
N ILE A 448 25.69 46.92 -7.09
CA ILE A 448 26.35 47.19 -5.80
C ILE A 448 27.87 46.98 -5.92
N LYS A 449 28.31 45.93 -6.59
CA LYS A 449 29.74 45.67 -6.86
C LYS A 449 30.37 46.86 -7.61
N SER A 450 29.78 47.34 -8.68
CA SER A 450 30.27 48.49 -9.43
C SER A 450 30.33 49.75 -8.58
N MET A 451 29.31 50.00 -7.75
CA MET A 451 29.30 51.13 -6.83
C MET A 451 30.43 51.06 -5.77
N THR A 452 30.68 49.86 -5.22
CA THR A 452 31.78 49.68 -4.24
C THR A 452 33.15 49.83 -4.87
N GLU A 453 33.35 49.39 -6.12
CA GLU A 453 34.58 49.66 -6.90
C GLU A 453 34.79 51.16 -7.09
N GLY A 454 33.73 51.93 -7.40
CA GLY A 454 33.78 53.39 -7.48
C GLY A 454 34.16 54.07 -6.15
N ILE A 455 33.58 53.55 -5.03
CA ILE A 455 33.95 54.06 -3.70
C ILE A 455 35.44 53.81 -3.39
N VAL A 456 35.97 52.64 -3.72
CA VAL A 456 37.40 52.30 -3.53
C VAL A 456 38.29 53.30 -4.29
N SER A 457 37.95 53.64 -5.54
CA SER A 457 38.67 54.64 -6.32
C SER A 457 38.67 56.00 -5.64
N ASN A 458 37.48 56.51 -5.23
CA ASN A 458 37.32 57.80 -4.55
C ASN A 458 38.10 57.87 -3.22
N VAL A 459 38.09 56.81 -2.44
CA VAL A 459 38.84 56.63 -1.20
C VAL A 459 40.34 56.71 -1.50
N GLY A 460 40.81 56.16 -2.59
CA GLY A 460 42.19 56.27 -3.07
C GLY A 460 42.60 57.76 -3.33
N GLU A 461 41.77 58.47 -4.08
CA GLU A 461 41.98 59.90 -4.39
C GLU A 461 42.00 60.76 -3.12
N ILE A 462 41.06 60.59 -2.21
CA ILE A 462 41.00 61.28 -0.94
C ILE A 462 42.26 61.00 -0.10
N THR A 463 42.73 59.77 -0.04
CA THR A 463 43.93 59.33 0.68
C THR A 463 45.15 60.07 0.13
N GLN A 464 45.26 60.19 -1.19
CA GLN A 464 46.34 60.94 -1.84
C GLN A 464 46.26 62.41 -1.55
N ALA A 465 45.08 63.04 -1.59
CA ALA A 465 44.85 64.42 -1.24
C ALA A 465 45.28 64.75 0.20
N ILE A 466 44.85 63.93 1.18
CA ILE A 466 45.24 64.07 2.59
C ILE A 466 46.75 63.91 2.76
N SER A 467 47.40 62.99 2.04
CA SER A 467 48.87 62.88 2.11
C SER A 467 49.57 64.10 1.56
N SER A 468 49.02 64.82 0.58
CA SER A 468 49.49 66.06 0.06
C SER A 468 49.27 67.21 1.07
N TYR A 469 48.12 67.26 1.73
CA TYR A 469 47.80 68.16 2.80
C TYR A 469 48.78 68.05 3.97
N ASP A 470 49.11 66.86 4.43
CA ASP A 470 50.08 66.63 5.52
C ASP A 470 51.45 67.19 5.19
N ARG A 471 51.88 67.04 3.91
CA ARG A 471 53.16 67.67 3.47
C ARG A 471 53.11 69.18 3.54
N MET A 472 52.03 69.80 3.03
CA MET A 472 51.84 71.23 3.08
C MET A 472 51.82 71.74 4.54
N VAL A 473 51.10 71.06 5.44
CA VAL A 473 51.06 71.43 6.87
C VAL A 473 52.45 71.36 7.51
N THR A 474 53.23 70.28 7.18
CA THR A 474 54.62 70.17 7.68
C THR A 474 55.51 71.24 7.15
N ASP A 475 55.37 71.73 5.91
CA ASP A 475 56.09 72.86 5.37
C ASP A 475 55.69 74.17 6.06
N ILE A 476 54.37 74.36 6.35
CA ILE A 476 53.91 75.53 7.11
C ILE A 476 54.49 75.52 8.54
N GLU A 477 54.51 74.39 9.25
CA GLU A 477 55.15 74.24 10.57
C GLU A 477 56.63 74.70 10.50
N ARG A 478 57.37 74.23 9.51
CA ARG A 478 58.77 74.55 9.31
C ARG A 478 58.98 76.04 8.98
N ILE A 479 58.11 76.65 8.17
CA ILE A 479 58.14 78.08 7.85
C ILE A 479 57.85 78.88 9.10
N ALA A 480 56.81 78.57 9.86
CA ALA A 480 56.46 79.25 11.10
C ALA A 480 57.59 79.18 12.12
N GLU A 481 58.27 78.05 12.25
CA GLU A 481 59.45 77.93 13.13
C GLU A 481 60.60 78.82 12.68
N LYS A 482 60.91 78.85 11.38
CA LYS A 482 61.93 79.74 10.82
C LYS A 482 61.58 81.21 11.06
N VAL A 483 60.32 81.62 10.82
CA VAL A 483 59.86 83.00 11.05
C VAL A 483 59.94 83.37 12.53
N ASN A 484 59.62 82.41 13.42
CA ASN A 484 59.76 82.63 14.88
C ASN A 484 61.22 82.85 15.27
N ILE A 485 62.20 82.12 14.70
CA ILE A 485 63.63 82.31 14.95
C ILE A 485 64.08 83.64 14.38
N ILE A 486 63.66 84.02 13.16
CA ILE A 486 64.01 85.32 12.56
C ILE A 486 63.46 86.46 13.38
N SER A 487 62.21 86.37 13.85
CA SER A 487 61.58 87.38 14.70
C SER A 487 62.30 87.55 16.04
N LEU A 488 62.77 86.40 16.63
CA LEU A 488 63.56 86.42 17.86
C LEU A 488 64.90 87.18 17.63
N ASN A 489 65.59 86.80 16.56
CA ASN A 489 66.85 87.48 16.20
C ASN A 489 66.66 88.99 15.94
N ALA A 490 65.58 89.37 15.27
CA ALA A 490 65.21 90.75 15.02
C ALA A 490 64.91 91.53 16.34
N SER A 491 64.19 90.91 17.31
CA SER A 491 63.94 91.45 18.63
C SER A 491 65.25 91.65 19.40
N VAL A 492 66.21 90.74 19.32
CA VAL A 492 67.53 90.82 19.95
C VAL A 492 68.31 91.96 19.33
N GLU A 493 68.31 92.13 18.02
CA GLU A 493 69.04 93.16 17.34
C GLU A 493 68.38 94.54 17.57
N ALA A 494 67.05 94.58 17.62
CA ALA A 494 66.32 95.81 18.01
C ALA A 494 66.64 96.24 19.46
N ALA A 495 66.77 95.29 20.39
CA ALA A 495 67.20 95.56 21.77
C ALA A 495 68.64 96.13 21.85
N LYS A 496 69.58 95.68 21.02
CA LYS A 496 70.94 96.19 20.92
C LYS A 496 70.98 97.60 20.36
N ALA A 497 70.05 97.98 19.48
CA ALA A 497 69.96 99.31 18.92
C ALA A 497 69.38 100.41 19.92
N GLY A 498 69.00 100.01 21.14
CA GLY A 498 68.52 100.91 22.20
C GLY A 498 67.25 101.65 21.81
N ARG A 499 67.21 102.99 22.06
CA ARG A 499 66.05 103.86 21.79
C ARG A 499 65.63 103.89 20.30
N HIS A 500 66.55 103.66 19.37
CA HIS A 500 66.26 103.64 17.93
C HIS A 500 65.65 102.34 17.44
N GLY A 501 65.73 101.29 18.22
CA GLY A 501 65.16 99.95 17.86
C GLY A 501 63.76 99.70 18.41
N LEU A 502 63.14 100.52 19.21
CA LEU A 502 61.87 100.32 19.90
C LEU A 502 60.71 99.98 18.92
N ALA A 503 60.60 100.68 17.80
CA ALA A 503 59.57 100.43 16.79
C ALA A 503 59.77 99.07 16.08
N PHE A 504 61.05 98.68 15.86
CA PHE A 504 61.39 97.38 15.29
C PHE A 504 61.15 96.22 16.24
N ASP A 505 61.35 96.39 17.55
CA ASP A 505 61.05 95.38 18.54
C ASP A 505 59.54 95.07 18.63
N VAL A 506 58.70 96.12 18.52
CA VAL A 506 57.23 95.90 18.44
C VAL A 506 56.85 95.09 17.22
N VAL A 507 57.39 95.36 16.03
CA VAL A 507 57.14 94.64 14.79
C VAL A 507 57.64 93.17 14.90
N ALA A 508 58.87 93.04 15.47
CA ALA A 508 59.43 91.67 15.65
C ALA A 508 58.59 90.83 16.61
N LYS A 509 58.06 91.41 17.70
CA LYS A 509 57.15 90.73 18.62
C LYS A 509 55.82 90.32 17.93
N GLU A 510 55.27 91.21 17.10
CA GLU A 510 54.04 90.91 16.34
C GLU A 510 54.27 89.81 15.34
N ILE A 511 55.39 89.81 14.59
CA ILE A 511 55.77 88.69 13.68
C ILE A 511 55.90 87.36 14.44
N ARG A 512 56.44 87.42 15.66
CA ARG A 512 56.59 86.27 16.53
C ARG A 512 55.23 85.69 16.94
N ILE A 513 54.27 86.54 17.32
CA ILE A 513 52.92 86.16 17.67
C ILE A 513 52.22 85.49 16.45
N LEU A 514 52.39 86.11 15.26
CA LEU A 514 51.87 85.57 14.02
C LEU A 514 52.47 84.17 13.65
N ALA A 515 53.78 84.02 13.85
CA ALA A 515 54.47 82.76 13.63
C ALA A 515 53.94 81.65 14.58
N GLN A 516 53.77 82.04 15.86
CA GLN A 516 53.25 81.13 16.86
C GLN A 516 51.80 80.74 16.58
N SER A 517 50.99 81.71 16.14
CA SER A 517 49.58 81.42 15.68
C SER A 517 49.55 80.54 14.46
N SER A 518 50.46 80.75 13.50
CA SER A 518 50.59 79.87 12.30
C SER A 518 50.99 78.46 12.67
N ALA A 519 51.96 78.27 13.58
CA ALA A 519 52.37 76.96 14.07
C ALA A 519 51.22 76.23 14.78
N ASN A 520 50.47 76.95 15.64
CA ASN A 520 49.29 76.36 16.31
C ASN A 520 48.19 76.00 15.33
N SER A 521 47.97 76.80 14.29
CA SER A 521 47.01 76.47 13.22
C SER A 521 47.44 75.25 12.40
N ALA A 522 48.73 75.16 12.07
CA ALA A 522 49.29 73.99 11.39
C ALA A 522 49.13 72.69 12.24
N MET A 523 49.43 72.82 13.55
CA MET A 523 49.25 71.65 14.47
C MET A 523 47.78 71.18 14.55
N ARG A 524 46.81 72.10 14.64
CA ARG A 524 45.37 71.79 14.61
C ARG A 524 44.95 71.16 13.29
N THR A 525 45.48 71.61 12.17
CA THR A 525 45.22 71.06 10.84
C THR A 525 45.81 69.67 10.73
N LYS A 526 46.99 69.43 11.29
CA LYS A 526 47.61 68.07 11.35
C LYS A 526 46.78 67.11 12.16
N GLU A 527 46.24 67.55 13.29
CA GLU A 527 45.31 66.70 14.10
C GLU A 527 44.02 66.36 13.33
N ALA A 528 43.45 67.36 12.65
CA ALA A 528 42.26 67.14 11.78
C ALA A 528 42.55 66.19 10.63
N SER A 529 43.71 66.28 9.99
CA SER A 529 44.19 65.37 8.96
C SER A 529 44.33 63.94 9.50
N GLY A 530 44.86 63.80 10.73
CA GLY A 530 44.93 62.46 11.38
C GLY A 530 43.57 61.84 11.63
N LYS A 531 42.58 62.61 12.07
CA LYS A 531 41.20 62.16 12.24
C LYS A 531 40.58 61.75 10.88
N ALA A 532 40.82 62.52 9.82
CA ALA A 532 40.36 62.20 8.47
C ALA A 532 40.99 60.89 7.95
N LYS A 533 42.28 60.66 8.18
CA LYS A 533 42.94 59.38 7.81
C LYS A 533 42.30 58.18 8.50
N ASN A 534 41.99 58.28 9.79
CA ASN A 534 41.34 57.19 10.53
C ASN A 534 39.94 56.98 10.03
N ALA A 535 39.16 57.99 9.72
CA ALA A 535 37.85 57.89 9.12
C ALA A 535 37.90 57.14 7.77
N ILE A 536 38.85 57.51 6.91
CA ILE A 536 39.05 56.84 5.61
C ILE A 536 39.44 55.39 5.80
N LYS A 537 40.31 55.04 6.73
CA LYS A 537 40.68 53.66 7.01
C LYS A 537 39.45 52.82 7.42
N THR A 538 38.56 53.41 8.21
CA THR A 538 37.30 52.79 8.60
C THR A 538 36.41 52.56 7.37
N VAL A 539 36.24 53.55 6.50
CA VAL A 539 35.45 53.43 5.27
C VAL A 539 36.04 52.34 4.37
N THR A 540 37.37 52.29 4.22
CA THR A 540 38.05 51.24 3.42
C THR A 540 37.72 49.84 3.92
N ASN A 541 37.80 49.61 5.22
CA ASN A 541 37.49 48.33 5.82
C ASN A 541 36.02 47.94 5.58
N VAL A 542 35.08 48.85 5.79
CA VAL A 542 33.65 48.61 5.54
C VAL A 542 33.38 48.27 4.08
N VAL A 543 34.04 48.94 3.15
CA VAL A 543 33.89 48.64 1.71
C VAL A 543 34.44 47.27 1.35
N LEU A 544 35.55 46.85 1.96
CA LEU A 544 36.11 45.51 1.77
C LEU A 544 35.13 44.44 2.29
N ASP A 545 34.55 44.64 3.48
CA ASP A 545 33.56 43.73 4.06
C ASP A 545 32.29 43.65 3.19
N ILE A 546 31.83 44.78 2.64
CA ILE A 546 30.71 44.83 1.70
C ILE A 546 31.04 44.02 0.43
N ASN A 547 32.23 44.20 -0.15
CA ASN A 547 32.63 43.45 -1.35
C ASN A 547 32.66 41.95 -1.13
N GLU A 548 33.15 41.49 0.02
CA GLU A 548 33.16 40.06 0.36
C GLU A 548 31.72 39.53 0.51
N SER A 549 30.85 40.27 1.21
CA SER A 549 29.45 39.93 1.40
C SER A 549 28.68 39.88 0.08
N VAL A 550 28.92 40.85 -0.80
CA VAL A 550 28.33 40.91 -2.15
C VAL A 550 28.75 39.69 -2.98
N LYS A 551 30.04 39.35 -2.97
CA LYS A 551 30.57 38.17 -3.69
C LYS A 551 29.91 36.88 -3.18
N SER A 552 29.85 36.66 -1.86
CA SER A 552 29.21 35.50 -1.25
C SER A 552 27.73 35.42 -1.59
N SER A 553 27.02 36.56 -1.58
CA SER A 553 25.60 36.62 -1.94
C SER A 553 25.36 36.27 -3.41
N TYR A 554 26.19 36.79 -4.32
CA TYR A 554 26.12 36.50 -5.74
C TYR A 554 26.26 34.99 -6.01
N GLU A 555 27.27 34.35 -5.42
CA GLU A 555 27.52 32.91 -5.59
C GLU A 555 26.31 32.04 -5.11
N LYS A 556 25.75 32.39 -3.96
CA LYS A 556 24.58 31.69 -3.41
C LYS A 556 23.33 31.84 -4.30
N ILE A 557 23.07 33.05 -4.76
CA ILE A 557 21.90 33.36 -5.59
C ILE A 557 22.06 32.73 -6.98
N ALA A 558 23.23 32.77 -7.58
CA ALA A 558 23.51 32.09 -8.85
C ALA A 558 23.28 30.59 -8.77
N THR A 559 23.71 29.96 -7.67
CA THR A 559 23.48 28.55 -7.42
C THR A 559 21.98 28.24 -7.24
N ALA A 560 21.25 29.09 -6.52
CA ALA A 560 19.80 28.93 -6.33
C ALA A 560 19.04 29.07 -7.66
N ALA A 561 19.39 30.04 -8.46
CA ALA A 561 18.81 30.27 -9.80
C ALA A 561 19.03 29.05 -10.72
N GLU A 562 20.25 28.50 -10.76
CA GLU A 562 20.59 27.33 -11.56
C GLU A 562 19.80 26.10 -11.10
N ASN A 563 19.67 25.86 -9.80
CA ASN A 563 18.88 24.76 -9.26
C ASN A 563 17.39 24.91 -9.61
N THR A 564 16.85 26.11 -9.51
CA THR A 564 15.46 26.41 -9.86
C THR A 564 15.21 26.19 -11.36
N LYS A 565 16.15 26.60 -12.21
CA LYS A 565 16.09 26.36 -13.65
C LYS A 565 16.04 24.87 -13.97
N LYS A 566 16.89 24.04 -13.35
CA LYS A 566 16.88 22.58 -13.50
C LYS A 566 15.57 21.92 -13.06
N LEU A 567 14.88 22.50 -12.07
CA LEU A 567 13.56 22.02 -11.65
C LEU A 567 12.46 22.33 -12.68
N LEU A 568 12.58 23.46 -13.40
CA LEU A 568 11.63 23.86 -14.45
C LEU A 568 11.83 23.07 -15.76
N GLU A 569 13.02 22.51 -15.99
CA GLU A 569 13.35 21.70 -17.17
C GLU A 569 12.96 20.20 -17.04
N LYS A 570 12.61 19.76 -15.82
CA LYS A 570 12.10 18.42 -15.52
C LYS A 570 10.57 18.39 -15.55
#